data_83a1dd233f643712cd627af8a5056ff4
#
_entry.id   83a1dd233f643712cd627af8a5056ff4
#
_cell.length_a   1.000
_cell.length_b   1.000
_cell.length_c   1.000
_cell.angle_alpha   90.00
_cell.angle_beta   90.00
_cell.angle_gamma   90.00
#
_symmetry.space_group_name_H-M   'P 1'
#
loop_
_entity.id
_entity.type
_entity.pdbx_description
1 polymer ?
#
loop_
_entity_poly.entity_id
_entity_poly.type
_entity_poly.pdbx_seq_one_letter_code
_entity_poly.pdbx_strand_id
1 'polypeptide(L)'
;MKITKIQTWLVRPRWAFIEISTDAGISGWGEPVLEGRAATVCECIHEMEPYLIGADPMKIEDLWTVLFRGGFYRGGGILMSAISGIDQALWDIKGKYFNVPVWQLMGGSCRDKMRVYSWVGGDRPVDVGRAALEKKKQGFTAIKMNGTDELQFLDSYAKIDALLERVASVRESCGKDFGIAIDFHGRVHKPMAKIVAKKLEEFAPMFIEEPVLCDNMEYFPEIAAACNIPIATGERLFTKYDFKRLLAIGGVDIVQPDLSHAGGLTECKKIAAMAEAHDVALAPHCPLGPVALASCLNLDATCYNAAIQEQSIGIHYNEGRSVLDYALNPEDFKFVNGFVSLPQKPGLGVEVNKALVEEEGQTPHSWKNPVWRHEDGSVAEW
;
A
#
# COMPACT_ATOMS: atom_id res chain seq x y z
N MET A 1 10.92 -3.76 29.83
CA MET A 1 11.67 -3.56 28.58
C MET A 1 11.58 -2.09 28.20
N LYS A 2 12.65 -1.50 27.72
CA LYS A 2 12.71 -0.09 27.36
C LYS A 2 13.34 0.09 25.99
N ILE A 3 12.85 1.02 25.20
CA ILE A 3 13.48 1.44 23.94
C ILE A 3 14.81 2.14 24.26
N THR A 4 15.89 1.73 23.61
CA THR A 4 17.24 2.25 23.85
C THR A 4 17.84 2.97 22.65
N LYS A 5 17.40 2.63 21.43
CA LYS A 5 17.97 3.19 20.19
C LYS A 5 16.95 3.13 19.05
N ILE A 6 16.98 4.15 18.21
CA ILE A 6 16.24 4.22 16.95
C ILE A 6 17.22 4.54 15.83
N GLN A 7 17.14 3.83 14.74
CA GLN A 7 17.96 4.06 13.54
C GLN A 7 17.10 4.00 12.29
N THR A 8 17.42 4.83 11.32
CA THR A 8 16.74 4.87 10.01
C THR A 8 17.77 4.78 8.89
N TRP A 9 17.37 4.18 7.77
CA TRP A 9 18.18 4.07 6.57
C TRP A 9 17.33 4.34 5.35
N LEU A 10 17.89 5.11 4.40
CA LEU A 10 17.33 5.28 3.06
C LEU A 10 18.04 4.29 2.14
N VAL A 11 17.28 3.40 1.52
CA VAL A 11 17.82 2.32 0.71
C VAL A 11 17.16 2.26 -0.67
N ARG A 12 17.85 1.61 -1.62
CA ARG A 12 17.27 1.36 -2.94
C ARG A 12 16.10 0.37 -2.86
N PRO A 13 15.17 0.44 -3.80
CA PRO A 13 15.04 1.41 -4.90
C PRO A 13 14.51 2.78 -4.46
N ARG A 14 13.70 2.85 -3.38
CA ARG A 14 13.02 4.08 -2.92
C ARG A 14 12.47 3.95 -1.50
N TRP A 15 13.01 3.01 -0.71
CA TRP A 15 12.48 2.66 0.60
C TRP A 15 13.27 3.30 1.74
N ALA A 16 12.65 3.33 2.91
CA ALA A 16 13.28 3.65 4.17
C ALA A 16 12.96 2.55 5.18
N PHE A 17 13.94 2.17 5.98
CA PHE A 17 13.75 1.25 7.09
C PHE A 17 14.03 1.94 8.41
N ILE A 18 13.30 1.54 9.45
CA ILE A 18 13.57 1.88 10.86
C ILE A 18 13.83 0.60 11.64
N GLU A 19 14.84 0.64 12.52
CA GLU A 19 15.04 -0.34 13.56
C GLU A 19 14.90 0.31 14.93
N ILE A 20 14.06 -0.25 15.78
CA ILE A 20 13.90 0.13 17.20
C ILE A 20 14.51 -0.98 18.05
N SER A 21 15.54 -0.65 18.84
CA SER A 21 16.23 -1.58 19.73
C SER A 21 15.81 -1.38 21.19
N THR A 22 15.87 -2.45 21.97
CA THR A 22 15.49 -2.46 23.39
C THR A 22 16.62 -2.94 24.32
N ASP A 23 16.50 -2.64 25.59
CA ASP A 23 17.40 -3.13 26.64
C ASP A 23 17.33 -4.65 26.90
N ALA A 24 16.32 -5.31 26.32
CA ALA A 24 16.17 -6.78 26.35
C ALA A 24 16.88 -7.49 25.18
N GLY A 25 17.60 -6.77 24.33
CA GLY A 25 18.26 -7.35 23.15
C GLY A 25 17.31 -7.71 22.00
N ILE A 26 16.04 -7.29 22.07
CA ILE A 26 15.06 -7.48 21.01
C ILE A 26 14.98 -6.21 20.19
N SER A 27 15.05 -6.34 18.86
CA SER A 27 14.83 -5.24 17.92
C SER A 27 13.63 -5.52 17.01
N GLY A 28 12.90 -4.47 16.63
CA GLY A 28 11.83 -4.52 15.66
C GLY A 28 12.08 -3.61 14.47
N TRP A 29 11.52 -4.00 13.33
CA TRP A 29 11.68 -3.32 12.07
C TRP A 29 10.36 -2.72 11.59
N GLY A 30 10.44 -1.55 10.95
CA GLY A 30 9.35 -0.89 10.25
C GLY A 30 9.83 -0.29 8.94
N GLU A 31 8.87 0.13 8.12
CA GLU A 31 9.13 0.71 6.81
C GLU A 31 8.41 2.06 6.66
N PRO A 32 9.00 3.16 7.19
CA PRO A 32 8.44 4.50 7.18
C PRO A 32 8.67 5.17 5.82
N VAL A 33 8.02 4.72 4.79
CA VAL A 33 8.14 5.27 3.44
C VAL A 33 7.03 6.28 3.16
N LEU A 34 7.39 7.39 2.52
CA LEU A 34 6.49 8.21 1.71
C LEU A 34 7.28 8.54 0.43
N GLU A 35 6.80 8.07 -0.69
CA GLU A 35 7.52 8.16 -1.95
C GLU A 35 7.88 9.60 -2.32
N GLY A 36 9.15 9.80 -2.64
CA GLY A 36 9.71 11.14 -2.92
C GLY A 36 9.92 12.02 -1.68
N ARG A 37 9.60 11.54 -0.46
CA ARG A 37 9.75 12.26 0.81
C ARG A 37 10.34 11.40 1.94
N ALA A 38 10.87 10.23 1.64
CA ALA A 38 11.37 9.29 2.64
C ALA A 38 12.40 9.91 3.59
N ALA A 39 13.31 10.76 3.10
CA ALA A 39 14.26 11.47 3.95
C ALA A 39 13.59 12.40 4.98
N THR A 40 12.52 13.10 4.58
CA THR A 40 11.73 13.95 5.50
C THR A 40 11.01 13.12 6.55
N VAL A 41 10.53 11.93 6.19
CA VAL A 41 9.92 11.00 7.14
C VAL A 41 10.94 10.49 8.16
N CYS A 42 12.16 10.14 7.72
CA CYS A 42 13.25 9.76 8.63
C CYS A 42 13.58 10.87 9.63
N GLU A 43 13.68 12.11 9.18
CA GLU A 43 13.92 13.26 10.07
C GLU A 43 12.76 13.46 11.06
N CYS A 44 11.52 13.31 10.60
CA CYS A 44 10.35 13.36 11.49
C CYS A 44 10.42 12.27 12.59
N ILE A 45 10.93 11.07 12.29
CA ILE A 45 11.17 10.02 13.29
C ILE A 45 12.20 10.47 14.32
N HIS A 46 13.30 11.11 13.90
CA HIS A 46 14.32 11.63 14.82
C HIS A 46 13.76 12.70 15.76
N GLU A 47 12.86 13.56 15.27
CA GLU A 47 12.15 14.52 16.13
C GLU A 47 11.21 13.82 17.15
N MET A 48 10.74 12.61 16.85
CA MET A 48 9.87 11.82 17.73
C MET A 48 10.67 11.00 18.77
N GLU A 49 11.98 10.81 18.62
CA GLU A 49 12.83 10.02 19.53
C GLU A 49 12.69 10.38 21.02
N PRO A 50 12.60 11.66 21.43
CA PRO A 50 12.47 12.03 22.84
C PRO A 50 11.22 11.46 23.51
N TYR A 51 10.18 11.13 22.76
CA TYR A 51 8.96 10.51 23.30
C TYR A 51 9.05 8.99 23.39
N LEU A 52 10.02 8.39 22.70
CA LEU A 52 10.16 6.93 22.55
C LEU A 52 11.29 6.36 23.39
N ILE A 53 12.45 7.03 23.46
CA ILE A 53 13.61 6.56 24.23
C ILE A 53 13.26 6.45 25.71
N GLY A 54 13.53 5.26 26.30
CA GLY A 54 13.18 4.92 27.68
C GLY A 54 11.73 4.48 27.90
N ALA A 55 10.86 4.60 26.88
CA ALA A 55 9.49 4.13 26.94
C ALA A 55 9.40 2.59 26.85
N ASP A 56 8.28 2.04 27.29
CA ASP A 56 7.98 0.61 27.18
C ASP A 56 7.36 0.32 25.80
N PRO A 57 8.04 -0.42 24.90
CA PRO A 57 7.57 -0.73 23.56
C PRO A 57 6.32 -1.61 23.54
N MET A 58 5.96 -2.21 24.69
CA MET A 58 4.73 -3.04 24.78
C MET A 58 3.45 -2.22 24.82
N LYS A 59 3.55 -0.91 25.11
CA LYS A 59 2.43 0.03 25.18
C LYS A 59 2.14 0.69 23.81
N ILE A 60 1.91 -0.11 22.78
CA ILE A 60 1.80 0.35 21.40
C ILE A 60 0.71 1.42 21.25
N GLU A 61 -0.51 1.18 21.75
CA GLU A 61 -1.62 2.14 21.66
C GLU A 61 -1.31 3.47 22.38
N ASP A 62 -0.61 3.41 23.52
CA ASP A 62 -0.21 4.61 24.26
C ASP A 62 0.82 5.43 23.48
N LEU A 63 1.89 4.78 23.00
CA LEU A 63 2.92 5.42 22.18
C LEU A 63 2.34 5.99 20.89
N TRP A 64 1.51 5.22 20.19
CA TRP A 64 0.79 5.70 19.01
C TRP A 64 -0.03 6.95 19.33
N THR A 65 -0.73 6.94 20.46
CA THR A 65 -1.56 8.07 20.89
C THR A 65 -0.72 9.29 21.25
N VAL A 66 0.42 9.10 21.92
CA VAL A 66 1.38 10.17 22.21
C VAL A 66 1.88 10.81 20.92
N LEU A 67 2.35 10.01 19.97
CA LEU A 67 2.89 10.52 18.71
C LEU A 67 1.84 11.24 17.86
N PHE A 68 0.59 10.78 17.86
CA PHE A 68 -0.49 11.40 17.09
C PHE A 68 -1.15 12.57 17.81
N ARG A 69 -1.44 12.43 19.13
CA ARG A 69 -2.22 13.42 19.89
C ARG A 69 -1.37 14.35 20.75
N GLY A 70 -0.12 13.99 21.03
CA GLY A 70 0.78 14.81 21.84
C GLY A 70 1.16 16.13 21.17
N GLY A 71 1.19 16.16 19.82
CA GLY A 71 1.36 17.38 19.04
C GLY A 71 0.04 18.16 18.86
N PHE A 72 0.15 19.48 18.71
CA PHE A 72 -0.99 20.33 18.39
C PHE A 72 -1.47 20.10 16.94
N TYR A 73 -0.52 20.04 15.99
CA TYR A 73 -0.80 19.76 14.58
C TYR A 73 -0.67 18.26 14.31
N ARG A 74 -1.62 17.67 13.56
CA ARG A 74 -1.77 16.23 13.41
C ARG A 74 -2.05 15.82 11.98
N GLY A 75 -1.67 14.59 11.66
CA GLY A 75 -2.00 13.96 10.37
C GLY A 75 -1.11 14.42 9.22
N GLY A 76 -1.54 14.07 8.01
CA GLY A 76 -0.79 14.28 6.79
C GLY A 76 0.28 13.21 6.54
N GLY A 77 0.69 13.07 5.27
CA GLY A 77 1.51 11.95 4.82
C GLY A 77 2.80 11.75 5.60
N ILE A 78 3.56 12.83 5.88
CA ILE A 78 4.88 12.73 6.54
C ILE A 78 4.73 12.24 7.99
N LEU A 79 3.90 12.93 8.80
CA LEU A 79 3.70 12.57 10.21
C LEU A 79 3.13 11.15 10.36
N MET A 80 2.16 10.80 9.53
CA MET A 80 1.53 9.50 9.60
C MET A 80 2.44 8.38 9.10
N SER A 81 3.29 8.61 8.10
CA SER A 81 4.28 7.61 7.67
C SER A 81 5.36 7.38 8.72
N ALA A 82 5.79 8.42 9.44
CA ALA A 82 6.70 8.26 10.57
C ALA A 82 6.07 7.39 11.67
N ILE A 83 4.82 7.69 12.06
CA ILE A 83 4.07 6.89 13.04
C ILE A 83 3.87 5.45 12.55
N SER A 84 3.60 5.26 11.26
CA SER A 84 3.40 3.93 10.66
C SER A 84 4.62 3.02 10.82
N GLY A 85 5.81 3.51 10.46
CA GLY A 85 7.02 2.73 10.59
C GLY A 85 7.37 2.43 12.06
N ILE A 86 7.14 3.38 12.96
CA ILE A 86 7.31 3.16 14.41
C ILE A 86 6.33 2.08 14.90
N ASP A 87 5.06 2.17 14.53
CA ASP A 87 4.02 1.20 14.90
C ASP A 87 4.37 -0.22 14.43
N GLN A 88 4.80 -0.37 13.18
CA GLN A 88 5.25 -1.65 12.62
C GLN A 88 6.39 -2.24 13.45
N ALA A 89 7.42 -1.42 13.78
CA ALA A 89 8.55 -1.86 14.57
C ALA A 89 8.16 -2.26 16.01
N LEU A 90 7.22 -1.55 16.63
CA LEU A 90 6.71 -1.90 17.97
C LEU A 90 5.92 -3.21 17.96
N TRP A 91 5.09 -3.45 16.94
CA TRP A 91 4.42 -4.72 16.76
C TRP A 91 5.39 -5.86 16.51
N ASP A 92 6.44 -5.64 15.72
CA ASP A 92 7.50 -6.62 15.48
C ASP A 92 8.23 -7.00 16.79
N ILE A 93 8.60 -6.01 17.61
CA ILE A 93 9.15 -6.25 18.97
C ILE A 93 8.21 -7.10 19.80
N LYS A 94 6.92 -6.76 19.82
CA LYS A 94 5.93 -7.45 20.66
C LYS A 94 5.73 -8.90 20.23
N GLY A 95 5.65 -9.16 18.93
CA GLY A 95 5.56 -10.51 18.40
C GLY A 95 6.81 -11.34 18.71
N LYS A 96 8.00 -10.78 18.54
CA LYS A 96 9.28 -11.42 18.91
C LYS A 96 9.40 -11.70 20.40
N TYR A 97 8.96 -10.78 21.25
CA TYR A 97 8.98 -10.97 22.71
C TYR A 97 8.09 -12.14 23.14
N PHE A 98 6.90 -12.29 22.58
CA PHE A 98 6.01 -13.42 22.88
C PHE A 98 6.30 -14.66 22.03
N ASN A 99 7.27 -14.59 21.12
CA ASN A 99 7.64 -15.65 20.19
C ASN A 99 6.46 -16.16 19.34
N VAL A 100 5.65 -15.22 18.83
CA VAL A 100 4.50 -15.49 17.96
C VAL A 100 4.43 -14.50 16.81
N PRO A 101 3.85 -14.84 15.66
CA PRO A 101 3.54 -13.86 14.62
C PRO A 101 2.54 -12.82 15.12
N VAL A 102 2.64 -11.59 14.61
CA VAL A 102 1.80 -10.46 15.04
C VAL A 102 0.31 -10.75 14.88
N TRP A 103 -0.11 -11.41 13.82
CA TRP A 103 -1.52 -11.75 13.62
C TRP A 103 -2.13 -12.56 14.77
N GLN A 104 -1.35 -13.37 15.49
CA GLN A 104 -1.85 -14.09 16.68
C GLN A 104 -2.18 -13.13 17.82
N LEU A 105 -1.40 -12.05 17.99
CA LEU A 105 -1.66 -11.03 19.01
C LEU A 105 -2.84 -10.11 18.63
N MET A 106 -3.19 -10.06 17.35
CA MET A 106 -4.27 -9.24 16.82
C MET A 106 -5.63 -9.99 16.78
N GLY A 107 -5.71 -11.18 17.36
CA GLY A 107 -6.95 -11.96 17.50
C GLY A 107 -6.96 -13.32 16.79
N GLY A 108 -5.89 -13.68 16.09
CA GLY A 108 -5.77 -14.90 15.32
C GLY A 108 -6.21 -14.75 13.86
N SER A 109 -5.90 -15.74 13.04
CA SER A 109 -6.20 -15.69 11.61
C SER A 109 -7.62 -16.19 11.30
N CYS A 110 -8.25 -15.53 10.31
CA CYS A 110 -9.50 -15.99 9.70
C CYS A 110 -9.27 -16.66 8.32
N ARG A 111 -8.00 -16.83 7.91
CA ARG A 111 -7.58 -17.47 6.66
C ARG A 111 -6.20 -18.09 6.80
N ASP A 112 -5.80 -18.96 5.85
CA ASP A 112 -4.49 -19.62 5.86
C ASP A 112 -3.50 -18.97 4.85
N LYS A 113 -4.03 -18.26 3.87
CA LYS A 113 -3.26 -17.59 2.81
C LYS A 113 -4.01 -16.39 2.28
N MET A 114 -3.28 -15.44 1.69
CA MET A 114 -3.86 -14.24 1.10
C MET A 114 -3.71 -14.26 -0.42
N ARG A 115 -4.79 -13.93 -1.16
CA ARG A 115 -4.75 -13.71 -2.60
C ARG A 115 -3.95 -12.45 -2.89
N VAL A 116 -3.15 -12.47 -3.98
CA VAL A 116 -2.34 -11.32 -4.40
C VAL A 116 -2.54 -11.04 -5.89
N TYR A 117 -2.34 -9.78 -6.28
CA TYR A 117 -2.22 -9.41 -7.68
C TYR A 117 -0.80 -8.93 -8.00
N SER A 118 -0.48 -8.81 -9.28
CA SER A 118 0.80 -8.29 -9.77
C SER A 118 0.58 -7.06 -10.63
N TRP A 119 1.49 -6.08 -10.53
CA TRP A 119 1.54 -4.94 -11.42
C TRP A 119 2.03 -5.33 -12.81
N VAL A 120 1.48 -4.65 -13.84
CA VAL A 120 1.92 -4.74 -15.24
C VAL A 120 1.85 -3.37 -15.91
N GLY A 121 2.75 -3.12 -16.86
CA GLY A 121 2.68 -2.02 -17.81
C GLY A 121 3.32 -0.70 -17.40
N GLY A 122 3.60 -0.47 -16.12
CA GLY A 122 4.18 0.80 -15.65
C GLY A 122 3.22 1.98 -15.76
N ASP A 123 3.75 3.21 -15.60
CA ASP A 123 2.95 4.45 -15.59
C ASP A 123 2.31 4.80 -16.95
N ARG A 124 2.98 4.40 -18.03
CA ARG A 124 2.48 4.55 -19.39
C ARG A 124 2.42 3.17 -20.03
N PRO A 125 1.32 2.43 -19.78
CA PRO A 125 1.25 1.01 -20.07
C PRO A 125 1.33 0.72 -21.57
N VAL A 126 2.28 -0.16 -21.92
CA VAL A 126 2.43 -0.75 -23.24
C VAL A 126 2.46 -2.27 -23.13
N ASP A 127 2.03 -2.98 -24.15
CA ASP A 127 2.07 -4.46 -24.21
C ASP A 127 1.41 -5.14 -22.99
N VAL A 128 0.41 -4.52 -22.38
CA VAL A 128 -0.20 -4.99 -21.12
C VAL A 128 -0.84 -6.37 -21.27
N GLY A 129 -1.41 -6.71 -22.42
CA GLY A 129 -1.97 -8.04 -22.69
C GLY A 129 -0.91 -9.14 -22.60
N ARG A 130 0.25 -8.92 -23.21
CA ARG A 130 1.38 -9.85 -23.13
C ARG A 130 1.93 -9.94 -21.71
N ALA A 131 2.14 -8.81 -21.04
CA ALA A 131 2.63 -8.77 -19.68
C ALA A 131 1.67 -9.48 -18.69
N ALA A 132 0.37 -9.27 -18.82
CA ALA A 132 -0.64 -9.96 -18.01
C ALA A 132 -0.65 -11.48 -18.27
N LEU A 133 -0.52 -11.91 -19.53
CA LEU A 133 -0.43 -13.33 -19.87
C LEU A 133 0.79 -14.00 -19.22
N GLU A 134 1.94 -13.32 -19.19
CA GLU A 134 3.13 -13.84 -18.50
C GLU A 134 2.90 -13.95 -16.99
N LYS A 135 2.22 -12.98 -16.36
CA LYS A 135 1.84 -13.09 -14.94
C LYS A 135 0.87 -14.25 -14.70
N LYS A 136 -0.09 -14.46 -15.58
CA LYS A 136 -0.99 -15.63 -15.52
C LYS A 136 -0.24 -16.95 -15.61
N LYS A 137 0.76 -17.07 -16.51
CA LYS A 137 1.64 -18.25 -16.60
C LYS A 137 2.48 -18.47 -15.33
N GLN A 138 2.85 -17.38 -14.62
CA GLN A 138 3.53 -17.45 -13.32
C GLN A 138 2.58 -17.87 -12.18
N GLY A 139 1.28 -18.05 -12.47
CA GLY A 139 0.28 -18.51 -11.51
C GLY A 139 -0.52 -17.40 -10.86
N PHE A 140 -0.33 -16.12 -11.22
CA PHE A 140 -1.21 -15.04 -10.73
C PHE A 140 -2.62 -15.19 -11.29
N THR A 141 -3.61 -14.83 -10.47
CA THR A 141 -5.04 -14.86 -10.83
C THR A 141 -5.61 -13.47 -11.08
N ALA A 142 -4.80 -12.44 -10.87
CA ALA A 142 -5.18 -11.05 -11.09
C ALA A 142 -3.94 -10.18 -11.34
N ILE A 143 -4.16 -9.05 -12.04
CA ILE A 143 -3.18 -7.98 -12.20
C ILE A 143 -3.79 -6.63 -11.82
N LYS A 144 -2.91 -5.65 -11.53
CA LYS A 144 -3.23 -4.22 -11.50
C LYS A 144 -2.42 -3.51 -12.60
N MET A 145 -3.04 -2.54 -13.27
CA MET A 145 -2.40 -1.75 -14.32
C MET A 145 -2.90 -0.32 -14.26
N ASN A 146 -2.05 0.62 -14.67
CA ASN A 146 -2.52 1.97 -14.95
C ASN A 146 -3.49 1.96 -16.13
N GLY A 147 -4.60 2.64 -15.99
CA GLY A 147 -5.63 2.69 -17.02
C GLY A 147 -5.22 3.56 -18.22
N THR A 148 -4.59 4.69 -17.94
CA THR A 148 -4.33 5.72 -18.96
C THR A 148 -3.05 6.50 -18.67
N ASP A 149 -2.56 7.17 -19.69
CA ASP A 149 -1.63 8.29 -19.55
C ASP A 149 -2.38 9.49 -18.94
N GLU A 150 -1.74 10.65 -18.82
CA GLU A 150 -2.41 11.86 -18.35
C GLU A 150 -3.61 12.25 -19.23
N LEU A 151 -4.71 12.60 -18.58
CA LEU A 151 -5.92 13.13 -19.23
C LEU A 151 -6.16 14.58 -18.81
N GLN A 152 -6.60 15.39 -19.77
CA GLN A 152 -7.13 16.73 -19.49
C GLN A 152 -8.50 16.63 -18.79
N PHE A 153 -8.95 17.70 -18.13
CA PHE A 153 -10.30 17.81 -17.58
C PHE A 153 -11.40 17.46 -18.59
N LEU A 154 -11.18 17.84 -19.83
CA LEU A 154 -11.97 17.47 -21.00
C LEU A 154 -11.00 16.97 -22.07
N ASP A 155 -11.08 15.72 -22.42
CA ASP A 155 -10.18 15.10 -23.38
C ASP A 155 -10.94 14.37 -24.50
N SER A 156 -10.20 13.95 -25.53
CA SER A 156 -10.76 13.29 -26.70
C SER A 156 -11.21 11.86 -26.42
N TYR A 157 -12.23 11.42 -27.14
CA TYR A 157 -12.65 10.00 -27.09
C TYR A 157 -11.56 9.05 -27.61
N ALA A 158 -10.61 9.52 -28.44
CA ALA A 158 -9.48 8.71 -28.89
C ALA A 158 -8.58 8.25 -27.73
N LYS A 159 -8.37 9.09 -26.70
CA LYS A 159 -7.64 8.69 -25.50
C LYS A 159 -8.41 7.67 -24.66
N ILE A 160 -9.74 7.79 -24.61
CA ILE A 160 -10.59 6.77 -23.97
C ILE A 160 -10.52 5.45 -24.74
N ASP A 161 -10.61 5.49 -26.07
CA ASP A 161 -10.53 4.29 -26.90
C ASP A 161 -9.18 3.57 -26.73
N ALA A 162 -8.08 4.31 -26.63
CA ALA A 162 -6.75 3.74 -26.33
C ALA A 162 -6.69 3.03 -24.95
N LEU A 163 -7.35 3.58 -23.93
CA LEU A 163 -7.52 2.92 -22.63
C LEU A 163 -8.32 1.62 -22.78
N LEU A 164 -9.43 1.65 -23.48
CA LEU A 164 -10.29 0.47 -23.69
C LEU A 164 -9.54 -0.64 -24.46
N GLU A 165 -8.77 -0.28 -25.49
CA GLU A 165 -7.93 -1.22 -26.24
C GLU A 165 -6.89 -1.91 -25.34
N ARG A 166 -6.27 -1.18 -24.40
CA ARG A 166 -5.35 -1.77 -23.41
C ARG A 166 -6.05 -2.81 -22.55
N VAL A 167 -7.21 -2.47 -22.00
CA VAL A 167 -7.99 -3.39 -21.14
C VAL A 167 -8.51 -4.58 -21.94
N ALA A 168 -9.00 -4.35 -23.16
CA ALA A 168 -9.42 -5.40 -24.10
C ALA A 168 -8.30 -6.42 -24.33
N SER A 169 -7.07 -5.94 -24.61
CA SER A 169 -5.91 -6.81 -24.85
C SER A 169 -5.60 -7.74 -23.68
N VAL A 170 -5.76 -7.26 -22.43
CA VAL A 170 -5.60 -8.10 -21.23
C VAL A 170 -6.74 -9.11 -21.14
N ARG A 171 -7.97 -8.67 -21.36
CA ARG A 171 -9.15 -9.55 -21.29
C ARG A 171 -9.12 -10.65 -22.35
N GLU A 172 -8.72 -10.33 -23.56
CA GLU A 172 -8.53 -11.29 -24.66
C GLU A 172 -7.41 -12.30 -24.34
N SER A 173 -6.26 -11.82 -23.83
CA SER A 173 -5.11 -12.67 -23.53
C SER A 173 -5.33 -13.57 -22.32
N CYS A 174 -6.05 -13.08 -21.29
CA CYS A 174 -6.16 -13.78 -20.00
C CYS A 174 -7.52 -14.44 -19.74
N GLY A 175 -8.57 -14.10 -20.51
CA GLY A 175 -9.91 -14.67 -20.34
C GLY A 175 -10.71 -14.06 -19.18
N LYS A 176 -11.96 -14.54 -19.01
CA LYS A 176 -12.96 -13.91 -18.11
C LYS A 176 -12.69 -14.14 -16.61
N ASP A 177 -12.04 -15.26 -16.26
CA ASP A 177 -11.78 -15.61 -14.85
C ASP A 177 -10.57 -14.88 -14.26
N PHE A 178 -9.82 -14.15 -15.09
CA PHE A 178 -8.66 -13.39 -14.65
C PHE A 178 -9.06 -12.01 -14.15
N GLY A 179 -8.66 -11.66 -12.91
CA GLY A 179 -8.95 -10.36 -12.31
C GLY A 179 -8.14 -9.25 -12.98
N ILE A 180 -8.79 -8.14 -13.30
CA ILE A 180 -8.15 -6.92 -13.82
C ILE A 180 -8.52 -5.78 -12.90
N ALA A 181 -7.57 -5.24 -12.16
CA ALA A 181 -7.69 -3.99 -11.43
C ALA A 181 -7.12 -2.87 -12.30
N ILE A 182 -7.85 -1.78 -12.41
CA ILE A 182 -7.46 -0.62 -13.24
C ILE A 182 -7.28 0.57 -12.31
N ASP A 183 -6.06 1.09 -12.26
CA ASP A 183 -5.70 2.23 -11.43
C ASP A 183 -5.60 3.49 -12.29
N PHE A 184 -6.19 4.56 -11.81
CA PHE A 184 -6.14 5.86 -12.48
C PHE A 184 -5.29 6.88 -11.75
N HIS A 185 -4.87 6.62 -10.50
CA HIS A 185 -4.14 7.56 -9.66
C HIS A 185 -4.75 8.98 -9.66
N GLY A 186 -6.09 9.09 -9.82
CA GLY A 186 -6.77 10.37 -9.95
C GLY A 186 -6.48 11.15 -11.23
N ARG A 187 -5.81 10.56 -12.23
CA ARG A 187 -5.52 11.19 -13.54
C ARG A 187 -6.78 11.50 -14.35
N VAL A 188 -7.89 10.84 -14.02
CA VAL A 188 -9.17 11.05 -14.67
C VAL A 188 -9.99 12.01 -13.84
N HIS A 189 -10.27 13.18 -14.37
CA HIS A 189 -11.09 14.17 -13.68
C HIS A 189 -12.58 13.86 -13.80
N LYS A 190 -13.38 14.40 -12.87
CA LYS A 190 -14.82 14.14 -12.76
C LYS A 190 -15.60 14.14 -14.11
N PRO A 191 -15.41 15.09 -15.05
CA PRO A 191 -16.15 15.09 -16.32
C PRO A 191 -15.95 13.83 -17.15
N MET A 192 -14.73 13.30 -17.17
CA MET A 192 -14.35 12.13 -17.95
C MET A 192 -14.56 10.81 -17.18
N ALA A 193 -14.46 10.83 -15.87
CA ALA A 193 -14.50 9.64 -15.03
C ALA A 193 -15.77 8.80 -15.22
N LYS A 194 -16.94 9.44 -15.32
CA LYS A 194 -18.22 8.74 -15.57
C LYS A 194 -18.27 8.06 -16.92
N ILE A 195 -17.71 8.72 -17.95
CA ILE A 195 -17.66 8.18 -19.31
C ILE A 195 -16.74 6.96 -19.34
N VAL A 196 -15.55 7.09 -18.75
CA VAL A 196 -14.57 6.02 -18.67
C VAL A 196 -15.11 4.83 -17.88
N ALA A 197 -15.64 5.05 -16.67
CA ALA A 197 -16.20 4.01 -15.84
C ALA A 197 -17.32 3.24 -16.56
N LYS A 198 -18.24 3.96 -17.23
CA LYS A 198 -19.33 3.34 -17.99
C LYS A 198 -18.83 2.48 -19.16
N LYS A 199 -17.84 2.95 -19.90
CA LYS A 199 -17.28 2.21 -21.04
C LYS A 199 -16.48 0.97 -20.62
N LEU A 200 -15.85 1.00 -19.45
CA LEU A 200 -15.07 -0.12 -18.91
C LEU A 200 -15.93 -1.32 -18.48
N GLU A 201 -17.24 -1.15 -18.26
CA GLU A 201 -18.14 -2.25 -17.83
C GLU A 201 -18.08 -3.47 -18.75
N GLU A 202 -17.92 -3.27 -20.06
CA GLU A 202 -17.89 -4.37 -21.04
C GLU A 202 -16.74 -5.36 -20.81
N PHE A 203 -15.64 -4.90 -20.17
CA PHE A 203 -14.48 -5.73 -19.85
C PHE A 203 -14.57 -6.40 -18.47
N ALA A 204 -15.60 -6.09 -17.67
CA ALA A 204 -15.82 -6.62 -16.34
C ALA A 204 -14.54 -6.57 -15.47
N PRO A 205 -13.93 -5.39 -15.24
CA PRO A 205 -12.78 -5.28 -14.35
C PRO A 205 -13.18 -5.67 -12.93
N MET A 206 -12.20 -6.14 -12.14
CA MET A 206 -12.40 -6.53 -10.76
C MET A 206 -12.74 -5.31 -9.89
N PHE A 207 -12.07 -4.20 -10.15
CA PHE A 207 -12.36 -2.87 -9.61
C PHE A 207 -11.67 -1.78 -10.45
N ILE A 208 -12.10 -0.55 -10.28
CA ILE A 208 -11.38 0.65 -10.68
C ILE A 208 -10.92 1.41 -9.42
N GLU A 209 -9.66 1.81 -9.42
CA GLU A 209 -9.00 2.48 -8.31
C GLU A 209 -8.80 3.96 -8.65
N GLU A 210 -9.08 4.83 -7.67
CA GLU A 210 -8.96 6.28 -7.79
C GLU A 210 -9.48 6.87 -9.12
N PRO A 211 -10.74 6.57 -9.51
CA PRO A 211 -11.31 7.15 -10.74
C PRO A 211 -11.41 8.67 -10.69
N VAL A 212 -11.32 9.25 -9.50
CA VAL A 212 -11.12 10.67 -9.20
C VAL A 212 -10.17 10.80 -8.01
N LEU A 213 -9.52 11.96 -7.84
CA LEU A 213 -8.68 12.24 -6.70
C LEU A 213 -9.44 12.08 -5.37
N CYS A 214 -8.80 11.50 -4.38
CA CYS A 214 -9.37 11.37 -3.03
C CYS A 214 -9.65 12.72 -2.33
N ASP A 215 -9.01 13.80 -2.78
CA ASP A 215 -9.32 15.17 -2.35
C ASP A 215 -10.77 15.56 -2.67
N ASN A 216 -11.36 14.91 -3.66
CA ASN A 216 -12.74 15.13 -4.14
C ASN A 216 -13.63 13.91 -3.85
N MET A 217 -13.51 13.33 -2.65
CA MET A 217 -14.20 12.08 -2.28
C MET A 217 -15.73 12.17 -2.37
N GLU A 218 -16.31 13.36 -2.32
CA GLU A 218 -17.75 13.58 -2.48
C GLU A 218 -18.29 13.21 -3.86
N TYR A 219 -17.41 12.97 -4.84
CA TYR A 219 -17.82 12.54 -6.19
C TYR A 219 -17.88 11.02 -6.36
N PHE A 220 -17.38 10.22 -5.42
CA PHE A 220 -17.47 8.76 -5.51
C PHE A 220 -18.89 8.24 -5.66
N PRO A 221 -19.93 8.73 -4.96
CA PRO A 221 -21.30 8.30 -5.19
C PRO A 221 -21.80 8.57 -6.61
N GLU A 222 -21.37 9.67 -7.24
CA GLU A 222 -21.74 10.01 -8.62
C GLU A 222 -21.09 9.06 -9.64
N ILE A 223 -19.83 8.66 -9.39
CA ILE A 223 -19.13 7.67 -10.23
C ILE A 223 -19.75 6.29 -10.05
N ALA A 224 -20.00 5.87 -8.80
CA ALA A 224 -20.66 4.60 -8.49
C ALA A 224 -22.05 4.47 -9.15
N ALA A 225 -22.82 5.56 -9.18
CA ALA A 225 -24.11 5.59 -9.85
C ALA A 225 -23.99 5.49 -11.40
N ALA A 226 -22.83 5.79 -11.97
CA ALA A 226 -22.61 5.75 -13.41
C ALA A 226 -22.19 4.37 -13.94
N CYS A 227 -21.71 3.46 -13.09
CA CYS A 227 -21.25 2.12 -13.50
C CYS A 227 -21.55 1.04 -12.45
N ASN A 228 -21.44 -0.24 -12.85
CA ASN A 228 -21.56 -1.40 -11.95
C ASN A 228 -20.20 -2.04 -11.63
N ILE A 229 -19.10 -1.30 -11.81
CA ILE A 229 -17.76 -1.77 -11.46
C ILE A 229 -17.48 -1.39 -10.01
N PRO A 230 -16.96 -2.30 -9.16
CA PRO A 230 -16.52 -1.94 -7.81
C PRO A 230 -15.49 -0.82 -7.83
N ILE A 231 -15.62 0.13 -6.90
CA ILE A 231 -14.74 1.30 -6.79
C ILE A 231 -13.82 1.14 -5.57
N ALA A 232 -12.53 1.33 -5.80
CA ALA A 232 -11.48 1.27 -4.79
C ALA A 232 -10.79 2.62 -4.61
N THR A 233 -10.40 2.94 -3.37
CA THR A 233 -9.58 4.11 -3.03
C THR A 233 -9.03 4.02 -1.62
N GLY A 234 -8.01 4.83 -1.31
CA GLY A 234 -7.57 4.97 0.08
C GLY A 234 -6.06 5.11 0.27
N GLU A 235 -5.23 4.88 -0.73
CA GLU A 235 -3.76 4.97 -0.62
C GLU A 235 -3.25 6.36 -0.18
N ARG A 236 -4.01 7.42 -0.51
CA ARG A 236 -3.72 8.82 -0.16
C ARG A 236 -4.53 9.35 1.02
N LEU A 237 -5.14 8.45 1.82
CA LEU A 237 -5.82 8.76 3.07
C LEU A 237 -5.00 8.24 4.26
N PHE A 238 -4.80 9.09 5.26
CA PHE A 238 -3.77 8.85 6.27
C PHE A 238 -4.30 8.49 7.66
N THR A 239 -5.59 8.68 7.92
CA THR A 239 -6.16 8.46 9.25
C THR A 239 -7.52 7.79 9.19
N LYS A 240 -7.91 7.08 10.27
CA LYS A 240 -9.29 6.58 10.41
C LYS A 240 -10.36 7.67 10.27
N TYR A 241 -9.99 8.94 10.48
CA TYR A 241 -10.94 10.06 10.35
C TYR A 241 -11.22 10.38 8.87
N ASP A 242 -10.23 10.18 8.00
CA ASP A 242 -10.39 10.31 6.55
C ASP A 242 -11.26 9.16 6.03
N PHE A 243 -10.95 7.92 6.43
CA PHE A 243 -11.77 6.75 6.07
C PHE A 243 -13.18 6.82 6.65
N LYS A 244 -13.36 7.37 7.86
CA LYS A 244 -14.70 7.63 8.39
C LYS A 244 -15.51 8.55 7.48
N ARG A 245 -14.90 9.62 6.97
CA ARG A 245 -15.57 10.54 6.03
C ARG A 245 -15.89 9.85 4.71
N LEU A 246 -14.93 9.12 4.14
CA LEU A 246 -15.10 8.35 2.91
C LEU A 246 -16.27 7.36 3.02
N LEU A 247 -16.29 6.54 4.07
CA LEU A 247 -17.34 5.54 4.30
C LEU A 247 -18.72 6.20 4.54
N ALA A 248 -18.77 7.34 5.20
CA ALA A 248 -20.01 8.08 5.41
C ALA A 248 -20.57 8.71 4.13
N ILE A 249 -19.71 9.14 3.21
CA ILE A 249 -20.09 9.63 1.89
C ILE A 249 -20.61 8.46 1.03
N GLY A 250 -19.97 7.29 1.11
CA GLY A 250 -20.30 6.11 0.32
C GLY A 250 -19.78 6.15 -1.11
N GLY A 251 -20.25 5.19 -1.94
CA GLY A 251 -19.83 5.07 -3.33
C GLY A 251 -18.48 4.40 -3.52
N VAL A 252 -17.96 3.73 -2.47
CA VAL A 252 -16.75 2.91 -2.53
C VAL A 252 -17.07 1.50 -2.03
N ASP A 253 -16.49 0.50 -2.66
CA ASP A 253 -16.68 -0.92 -2.37
C ASP A 253 -15.44 -1.53 -1.75
N ILE A 254 -14.28 -0.88 -1.91
CA ILE A 254 -12.99 -1.36 -1.45
C ILE A 254 -12.19 -0.18 -0.87
N VAL A 255 -11.68 -0.33 0.35
CA VAL A 255 -10.73 0.63 0.93
C VAL A 255 -9.32 0.07 0.89
N GLN A 256 -8.35 0.94 0.59
CA GLN A 256 -6.95 0.61 0.35
C GLN A 256 -6.00 1.42 1.24
N PRO A 257 -6.12 1.31 2.59
CA PRO A 257 -5.16 1.98 3.45
C PRO A 257 -3.77 1.40 3.22
N ASP A 258 -2.75 2.26 3.18
CA ASP A 258 -1.36 1.83 3.17
C ASP A 258 -0.82 1.77 4.60
N LEU A 259 -0.27 0.63 5.00
CA LEU A 259 0.23 0.42 6.36
C LEU A 259 1.51 1.21 6.66
N SER A 260 2.18 1.73 5.65
CA SER A 260 3.32 2.65 5.82
C SER A 260 2.91 4.12 5.81
N HIS A 261 1.64 4.44 5.52
CA HIS A 261 1.14 5.81 5.44
C HIS A 261 -0.05 6.10 6.36
N ALA A 262 -0.85 5.09 6.70
CA ALA A 262 -2.11 5.27 7.44
C ALA A 262 -2.01 4.86 8.93
N GLY A 263 -0.84 5.05 9.56
CA GLY A 263 -0.64 4.84 11.00
C GLY A 263 -0.36 3.41 11.42
N GLY A 264 0.12 2.56 10.51
CA GLY A 264 0.57 1.20 10.80
C GLY A 264 -0.58 0.20 11.06
N LEU A 265 -0.23 -0.94 11.65
CA LEU A 265 -1.20 -2.00 11.98
C LEU A 265 -2.28 -1.52 12.96
N THR A 266 -1.88 -0.72 13.96
CA THR A 266 -2.79 -0.22 15.00
C THR A 266 -3.95 0.60 14.45
N GLU A 267 -3.69 1.51 13.53
CA GLU A 267 -4.74 2.36 12.93
C GLU A 267 -5.48 1.63 11.80
N CYS A 268 -4.74 0.90 10.94
CA CYS A 268 -5.35 0.18 9.81
C CYS A 268 -6.29 -0.93 10.26
N LYS A 269 -6.05 -1.58 11.42
CA LYS A 269 -7.01 -2.53 12.01
C LYS A 269 -8.35 -1.86 12.37
N LYS A 270 -8.30 -0.61 12.84
CA LYS A 270 -9.52 0.17 13.14
C LYS A 270 -10.23 0.59 11.85
N ILE A 271 -9.46 0.97 10.82
CA ILE A 271 -10.00 1.29 9.49
C ILE A 271 -10.70 0.06 8.88
N ALA A 272 -10.05 -1.11 8.93
CA ALA A 272 -10.61 -2.37 8.43
C ALA A 272 -11.93 -2.73 9.13
N ALA A 273 -12.01 -2.57 10.45
CA ALA A 273 -13.24 -2.83 11.22
C ALA A 273 -14.36 -1.85 10.88
N MET A 274 -14.04 -0.57 10.61
CA MET A 274 -15.04 0.39 10.13
C MET A 274 -15.55 0.01 8.72
N ALA A 275 -14.66 -0.36 7.82
CA ALA A 275 -15.02 -0.80 6.48
C ALA A 275 -15.91 -2.05 6.51
N GLU A 276 -15.56 -3.04 7.32
CA GLU A 276 -16.38 -4.26 7.53
C GLU A 276 -17.81 -3.92 7.96
N ALA A 277 -17.98 -2.98 8.89
CA ALA A 277 -19.30 -2.54 9.35
C ALA A 277 -20.14 -1.83 8.26
N HIS A 278 -19.52 -1.38 7.19
CA HIS A 278 -20.16 -0.79 6.01
C HIS A 278 -20.30 -1.78 4.84
N ASP A 279 -19.96 -3.07 5.04
CA ASP A 279 -19.88 -4.09 3.98
C ASP A 279 -18.91 -3.70 2.84
N VAL A 280 -17.81 -3.04 3.21
CA VAL A 280 -16.75 -2.58 2.30
C VAL A 280 -15.52 -3.47 2.47
N ALA A 281 -14.97 -3.95 1.36
CA ALA A 281 -13.78 -4.80 1.35
C ALA A 281 -12.51 -4.02 1.69
N LEU A 282 -11.49 -4.76 2.14
CA LEU A 282 -10.14 -4.27 2.40
C LEU A 282 -9.18 -4.85 1.34
N ALA A 283 -8.38 -4.00 0.72
CA ALA A 283 -7.28 -4.39 -0.18
C ALA A 283 -6.09 -3.45 0.03
N PRO A 284 -5.25 -3.66 1.05
CA PRO A 284 -4.21 -2.70 1.42
C PRO A 284 -3.27 -2.37 0.26
N HIS A 285 -3.03 -1.08 0.05
CA HIS A 285 -2.02 -0.58 -0.88
C HIS A 285 -0.63 -0.96 -0.36
N CYS A 286 0.23 -1.53 -1.20
CA CYS A 286 1.58 -1.95 -0.82
C CYS A 286 2.53 -2.09 -2.02
N PRO A 287 2.91 -1.03 -2.73
CA PRO A 287 3.95 -1.04 -3.76
C PRO A 287 5.35 -0.91 -3.15
N LEU A 288 5.51 -1.30 -1.88
CA LEU A 288 6.65 -1.03 -1.02
C LEU A 288 7.53 -2.27 -0.80
N GLY A 289 8.35 -2.24 0.25
CA GLY A 289 9.32 -3.26 0.57
C GLY A 289 8.77 -4.42 1.42
N PRO A 290 9.68 -5.29 1.93
CA PRO A 290 9.28 -6.54 2.58
C PRO A 290 8.64 -6.35 3.96
N VAL A 291 8.97 -5.28 4.69
CA VAL A 291 8.39 -5.02 6.02
C VAL A 291 6.96 -4.51 5.88
N ALA A 292 6.70 -3.64 4.89
CA ALA A 292 5.36 -3.19 4.55
C ALA A 292 4.48 -4.38 4.11
N LEU A 293 4.97 -5.25 3.21
CA LEU A 293 4.25 -6.45 2.78
C LEU A 293 3.94 -7.38 3.95
N ALA A 294 4.93 -7.65 4.81
CA ALA A 294 4.74 -8.48 6.01
C ALA A 294 3.70 -7.87 6.96
N SER A 295 3.69 -6.55 7.12
CA SER A 295 2.69 -5.83 7.92
C SER A 295 1.28 -5.99 7.33
N CYS A 296 1.12 -5.82 6.02
CA CYS A 296 -0.15 -6.04 5.33
C CYS A 296 -0.66 -7.46 5.54
N LEU A 297 0.19 -8.48 5.35
CA LEU A 297 -0.21 -9.88 5.52
C LEU A 297 -0.63 -10.23 6.96
N ASN A 298 -0.03 -9.58 7.97
CA ASN A 298 -0.47 -9.72 9.36
C ASN A 298 -1.85 -9.07 9.59
N LEU A 299 -2.12 -7.93 8.98
CA LEU A 299 -3.44 -7.29 9.02
C LEU A 299 -4.49 -8.16 8.32
N ASP A 300 -4.23 -8.55 7.08
CA ASP A 300 -5.10 -9.36 6.24
C ASP A 300 -5.50 -10.68 6.89
N ALA A 301 -4.54 -11.31 7.59
CA ALA A 301 -4.78 -12.53 8.33
C ALA A 301 -5.97 -12.40 9.30
N THR A 302 -6.15 -11.21 9.87
CA THR A 302 -7.10 -10.96 10.97
C THR A 302 -8.34 -10.16 10.56
N CYS A 303 -8.47 -9.79 9.27
CA CYS A 303 -9.58 -8.99 8.76
C CYS A 303 -10.47 -9.84 7.84
N TYR A 304 -11.70 -10.13 8.28
CA TYR A 304 -12.65 -10.94 7.50
C TYR A 304 -12.89 -10.38 6.10
N ASN A 305 -12.99 -9.05 5.98
CA ASN A 305 -13.26 -8.33 4.75
C ASN A 305 -12.02 -8.11 3.85
N ALA A 306 -10.82 -8.62 4.19
CA ALA A 306 -9.66 -8.54 3.31
C ALA A 306 -9.86 -9.42 2.07
N ALA A 307 -9.84 -8.80 0.88
CA ALA A 307 -10.19 -9.44 -0.39
C ALA A 307 -8.96 -9.85 -1.21
N ILE A 308 -7.98 -8.96 -1.33
CA ILE A 308 -6.77 -9.17 -2.13
C ILE A 308 -5.66 -8.23 -1.66
N GLN A 309 -4.40 -8.67 -1.73
CA GLN A 309 -3.24 -7.89 -1.30
C GLN A 309 -2.40 -7.45 -2.49
N GLU A 310 -1.99 -6.20 -2.47
CA GLU A 310 -0.96 -5.66 -3.36
C GLU A 310 0.43 -6.11 -2.94
N GLN A 311 1.32 -6.20 -3.93
CA GLN A 311 2.75 -6.48 -3.71
C GLN A 311 3.60 -5.88 -4.84
N SER A 312 4.87 -5.62 -4.55
CA SER A 312 5.73 -4.83 -5.44
C SER A 312 6.75 -5.64 -6.26
N ILE A 313 6.69 -6.98 -6.24
CA ILE A 313 7.63 -7.78 -7.04
C ILE A 313 7.45 -7.50 -8.53
N GLY A 314 8.50 -6.99 -9.15
CA GLY A 314 8.52 -6.67 -10.58
C GLY A 314 7.81 -5.37 -10.95
N ILE A 315 7.49 -4.52 -9.98
CA ILE A 315 7.04 -3.15 -10.26
C ILE A 315 8.20 -2.34 -10.88
N HIS A 316 7.88 -1.51 -11.85
CA HIS A 316 8.89 -0.80 -12.66
C HIS A 316 9.73 0.22 -11.88
N TYR A 317 9.24 0.71 -10.74
CA TYR A 317 9.99 1.61 -9.85
C TYR A 317 11.08 0.92 -9.02
N ASN A 318 11.09 -0.41 -8.95
CA ASN A 318 12.07 -1.15 -8.16
C ASN A 318 13.36 -1.37 -8.94
N GLU A 319 14.03 -0.28 -9.32
CA GLU A 319 15.31 -0.33 -10.04
C GLU A 319 16.47 -0.66 -9.09
N GLY A 320 17.24 -1.68 -9.47
CA GLY A 320 18.48 -2.08 -8.77
C GLY A 320 18.29 -2.97 -7.56
N ARG A 321 17.06 -3.13 -7.03
CA ARG A 321 16.74 -4.07 -5.93
C ARG A 321 15.30 -4.57 -6.05
N SER A 322 15.10 -5.85 -5.68
CA SER A 322 13.77 -6.43 -5.52
C SER A 322 13.31 -6.35 -4.07
N VAL A 323 12.01 -6.40 -3.85
CA VAL A 323 11.40 -6.36 -2.51
C VAL A 323 11.98 -7.42 -1.58
N LEU A 324 12.24 -8.63 -2.05
CA LEU A 324 12.73 -9.74 -1.22
C LEU A 324 14.25 -9.76 -1.00
N ASP A 325 15.03 -8.90 -1.66
CA ASP A 325 16.49 -8.82 -1.45
C ASP A 325 16.86 -8.45 -0.01
N TYR A 326 16.01 -7.66 0.64
CA TYR A 326 16.17 -7.26 2.04
C TYR A 326 15.65 -8.27 3.06
N ALA A 327 15.14 -9.42 2.63
CA ALA A 327 14.68 -10.50 3.50
C ALA A 327 15.68 -11.65 3.52
N LEU A 328 16.03 -12.15 4.70
CA LEU A 328 16.83 -13.38 4.87
C LEU A 328 15.98 -14.64 4.68
N ASN A 329 14.66 -14.50 4.69
CA ASN A 329 13.68 -15.58 4.51
C ASN A 329 12.73 -15.33 3.32
N PRO A 330 13.24 -15.07 2.09
CA PRO A 330 12.40 -14.73 0.94
C PRO A 330 11.43 -15.86 0.54
N GLU A 331 11.75 -17.10 0.91
CA GLU A 331 10.93 -18.28 0.62
C GLU A 331 9.55 -18.23 1.32
N ASP A 332 9.48 -17.57 2.48
CA ASP A 332 8.24 -17.44 3.25
C ASP A 332 7.22 -16.50 2.57
N PHE A 333 7.67 -15.70 1.58
CA PHE A 333 6.88 -14.72 0.83
C PHE A 333 6.68 -15.12 -0.64
N LYS A 334 6.86 -16.40 -0.99
CA LYS A 334 6.62 -16.88 -2.36
C LYS A 334 5.15 -16.83 -2.73
N PHE A 335 4.88 -16.37 -3.93
CA PHE A 335 3.55 -16.39 -4.52
C PHE A 335 3.33 -17.72 -5.27
N VAL A 336 2.32 -18.46 -4.84
CA VAL A 336 1.96 -19.76 -5.42
C VAL A 336 0.50 -19.73 -5.82
N ASN A 337 0.23 -19.94 -7.11
CA ASN A 337 -1.13 -19.93 -7.66
C ASN A 337 -1.94 -18.68 -7.27
N GLY A 338 -1.31 -17.49 -7.30
CA GLY A 338 -1.93 -16.22 -6.97
C GLY A 338 -2.15 -15.98 -5.47
N PHE A 339 -1.52 -16.76 -4.60
CA PHE A 339 -1.61 -16.62 -3.15
C PHE A 339 -0.21 -16.57 -2.51
N VAL A 340 -0.15 -15.97 -1.33
CA VAL A 340 0.98 -16.02 -0.40
C VAL A 340 0.51 -16.59 0.93
N SER A 341 1.34 -17.40 1.58
CA SER A 341 1.07 -17.93 2.93
C SER A 341 1.16 -16.80 3.96
N LEU A 342 0.45 -16.96 5.07
CA LEU A 342 0.58 -16.02 6.19
C LEU A 342 1.96 -16.14 6.83
N PRO A 343 2.56 -15.03 7.33
CA PRO A 343 3.81 -15.08 8.08
C PRO A 343 3.70 -15.98 9.32
N GLN A 344 4.64 -16.90 9.48
CA GLN A 344 4.64 -17.87 10.60
C GLN A 344 5.72 -17.59 11.64
N LYS A 345 6.76 -16.84 11.30
CA LYS A 345 7.84 -16.51 12.23
C LYS A 345 7.42 -15.42 13.22
N PRO A 346 8.04 -15.34 14.40
CA PRO A 346 7.77 -14.31 15.40
C PRO A 346 7.92 -12.89 14.86
N GLY A 347 7.11 -11.97 15.39
CA GLY A 347 7.07 -10.59 14.93
C GLY A 347 6.25 -10.45 13.65
N LEU A 348 6.68 -9.58 12.75
CA LEU A 348 6.07 -9.43 11.42
C LEU A 348 6.31 -10.66 10.52
N GLY A 349 7.25 -11.52 10.91
CA GLY A 349 7.59 -12.73 10.17
C GLY A 349 8.61 -12.53 9.07
N VAL A 350 9.05 -11.32 8.80
CA VAL A 350 10.17 -11.01 7.91
C VAL A 350 11.46 -10.87 8.71
N GLU A 351 12.50 -11.58 8.30
CA GLU A 351 13.85 -11.48 8.85
C GLU A 351 14.65 -10.50 7.99
N VAL A 352 14.78 -9.26 8.45
CA VAL A 352 15.45 -8.21 7.67
C VAL A 352 16.96 -8.48 7.57
N ASN A 353 17.50 -8.39 6.37
CA ASN A 353 18.94 -8.45 6.09
C ASN A 353 19.60 -7.13 6.51
N LYS A 354 19.86 -6.99 7.82
CA LYS A 354 20.42 -5.78 8.40
C LYS A 354 21.76 -5.40 7.76
N ALA A 355 22.62 -6.36 7.44
CA ALA A 355 23.91 -6.07 6.82
C ALA A 355 23.75 -5.37 5.46
N LEU A 356 22.79 -5.82 4.63
CA LEU A 356 22.47 -5.18 3.36
C LEU A 356 21.84 -3.80 3.56
N VAL A 357 20.96 -3.63 4.54
CA VAL A 357 20.36 -2.33 4.88
C VAL A 357 21.43 -1.33 5.30
N GLU A 358 22.38 -1.73 6.15
CA GLU A 358 23.49 -0.89 6.61
C GLU A 358 24.45 -0.54 5.45
N GLU A 359 24.74 -1.49 4.57
CA GLU A 359 25.58 -1.28 3.37
C GLU A 359 24.94 -0.25 2.44
N GLU A 360 23.68 -0.45 2.05
CA GLU A 360 22.95 0.47 1.17
C GLU A 360 22.76 1.85 1.82
N GLY A 361 22.52 1.88 3.13
CA GLY A 361 22.36 3.11 3.91
C GLY A 361 23.62 3.99 3.99
N GLN A 362 24.82 3.44 3.67
CA GLN A 362 26.06 4.25 3.57
C GLN A 362 26.03 5.22 2.38
N THR A 363 25.22 4.89 1.36
CA THR A 363 25.01 5.77 0.20
C THR A 363 23.49 6.00 0.05
N PRO A 364 22.92 6.89 0.90
CA PRO A 364 21.48 7.08 0.97
C PRO A 364 20.87 7.37 -0.41
N HIS A 365 19.88 6.58 -0.79
CA HIS A 365 19.17 6.76 -2.05
C HIS A 365 17.95 7.66 -1.85
N SER A 366 17.84 8.70 -2.67
CA SER A 366 16.69 9.61 -2.68
C SER A 366 15.99 9.55 -4.02
N TRP A 367 14.91 8.79 -4.05
CA TRP A 367 14.02 8.75 -5.21
C TRP A 367 13.17 10.03 -5.27
N LYS A 368 12.86 10.49 -6.49
CA LYS A 368 12.03 11.66 -6.74
C LYS A 368 10.88 11.27 -7.67
N ASN A 369 9.69 11.74 -7.34
CA ASN A 369 8.53 11.58 -8.20
C ASN A 369 8.79 12.24 -9.56
N PRO A 370 8.49 11.57 -10.68
CA PRO A 370 8.46 12.21 -11.97
C PRO A 370 7.41 13.33 -11.99
N VAL A 371 7.66 14.35 -12.77
CA VAL A 371 6.70 15.44 -13.01
C VAL A 371 6.31 15.37 -14.47
N TRP A 372 5.06 15.05 -14.73
CA TRP A 372 4.51 15.01 -16.06
C TRP A 372 3.79 16.30 -16.41
N ARG A 373 3.72 16.57 -17.71
CA ARG A 373 3.09 17.77 -18.23
C ARG A 373 2.23 17.42 -19.42
N HIS A 374 1.12 18.14 -19.53
CA HIS A 374 0.30 18.16 -20.73
C HIS A 374 1.01 18.86 -21.88
N GLU A 375 0.48 18.74 -23.08
CA GLU A 375 1.03 19.40 -24.31
C GLU A 375 1.10 20.92 -24.18
N ASP A 376 0.20 21.54 -23.43
CA ASP A 376 0.17 22.98 -23.15
C ASP A 376 1.17 23.43 -22.08
N GLY A 377 1.95 22.50 -21.50
CA GLY A 377 2.94 22.77 -20.45
C GLY A 377 2.38 22.79 -19.03
N SER A 378 1.08 22.65 -18.82
CA SER A 378 0.50 22.52 -17.48
C SER A 378 0.91 21.21 -16.82
N VAL A 379 0.97 21.17 -15.47
CA VAL A 379 1.29 19.94 -14.73
C VAL A 379 0.13 18.98 -14.82
N ALA A 380 0.43 17.73 -15.16
CA ALA A 380 -0.53 16.63 -15.16
C ALA A 380 -0.55 15.91 -13.82
N GLU A 381 -1.67 15.32 -13.47
CA GLU A 381 -1.77 14.41 -12.30
C GLU A 381 -0.91 13.16 -12.50
N TRP A 382 -0.40 12.68 -11.39
CA TRP A 382 0.55 11.57 -11.34
C TRP A 382 -0.11 10.22 -11.29
#